data_b3254c018d17485b086a52575514c7e5
#
_entry.id   b3254c018d17485b086a52575514c7e5
#
_cell.length_a   1.000
_cell.length_b   1.000
_cell.length_c   1.000
_cell.angle_alpha   90.00
_cell.angle_beta   90.00
_cell.angle_gamma   90.00
#
_symmetry.space_group_name_H-M   'P 1'
#
loop_
_entity.id
_entity.type
_entity.pdbx_description
1 polymer ?
#
loop_
_entity_poly.entity_id
_entity_poly.type
_entity_poly.pdbx_seq_one_letter_code
_entity_poly.pdbx_strand_id
1 'polypeptide(L)'
;MENTYESMNGILSAQKKHFIEEGAPSIELRIDRLNRLKALIMDNRYDFVEALNSDFGNRSKNASLMTDAYTIVPEIDNAIKNIKKWTKVDKRYSNFPMGLFGAKSYVSYEPLGTVGMISPWNFPINLGFGPLASIFAAGNQVMHKPSELSPISAALMKDLCDKAFDETEFATFL
;
A
#
# COMPACT_ATOMS: atom_id res chain seq x y z
N MET A 1 19.25 -2.89 8.92
CA MET A 1 19.91 -1.84 8.09
C MET A 1 19.62 -0.51 8.77
N GLU A 2 20.63 0.28 9.08
CA GLU A 2 20.40 1.63 9.61
C GLU A 2 19.64 2.46 8.58
N ASN A 3 18.61 3.21 9.03
CA ASN A 3 17.82 4.10 8.18
C ASN A 3 18.61 5.38 7.88
N THR A 4 19.70 5.22 7.12
CA THR A 4 20.47 6.35 6.67
C THR A 4 19.83 6.97 5.42
N TYR A 5 20.10 8.23 5.18
CA TYR A 5 19.71 8.92 3.95
C TYR A 5 20.14 8.15 2.70
N GLU A 6 21.33 7.56 2.74
CA GLU A 6 21.88 6.76 1.62
C GLU A 6 21.08 5.48 1.39
N SER A 7 20.71 4.74 2.45
CA SER A 7 19.91 3.52 2.32
C SER A 7 18.51 3.81 1.78
N MET A 8 17.88 4.88 2.26
CA MET A 8 16.56 5.31 1.76
C MET A 8 16.61 5.75 0.29
N ASN A 9 17.63 6.51 -0.11
CA ASN A 9 17.83 6.89 -1.51
C ASN A 9 18.17 5.70 -2.40
N GLY A 10 18.89 4.70 -1.89
CA GLY A 10 19.17 3.45 -2.59
C GLY A 10 17.87 2.73 -2.96
N ILE A 11 16.97 2.53 -1.99
CA ILE A 11 15.67 1.89 -2.21
C ILE A 11 14.78 2.74 -3.12
N LEU A 12 14.72 4.05 -2.92
CA LEU A 12 13.96 4.94 -3.82
C LEU A 12 14.44 4.82 -5.26
N SER A 13 15.75 4.77 -5.46
CA SER A 13 16.35 4.63 -6.80
C SER A 13 16.04 3.26 -7.40
N ALA A 14 16.09 2.19 -6.60
CA ALA A 14 15.72 0.84 -7.03
C ALA A 14 14.24 0.75 -7.42
N GLN A 15 13.33 1.29 -6.60
CA GLN A 15 11.90 1.35 -6.90
C GLN A 15 11.62 2.14 -8.19
N LYS A 16 12.20 3.33 -8.33
CA LYS A 16 12.04 4.14 -9.55
C LYS A 16 12.56 3.43 -10.79
N LYS A 17 13.74 2.80 -10.69
CA LYS A 17 14.33 2.04 -11.79
C LYS A 17 13.41 0.88 -12.19
N HIS A 18 12.96 0.09 -11.22
CA HIS A 18 12.04 -1.02 -11.43
C HIS A 18 10.75 -0.55 -12.13
N PHE A 19 10.16 0.55 -11.67
CA PHE A 19 8.95 1.10 -12.27
C PHE A 19 9.15 1.57 -13.73
N ILE A 20 10.33 2.15 -14.05
CA ILE A 20 10.65 2.60 -15.40
C ILE A 20 10.89 1.41 -16.34
N GLU A 21 11.56 0.36 -15.85
CA GLU A 21 11.92 -0.81 -16.66
C GLU A 21 10.72 -1.75 -16.89
N GLU A 22 9.92 -2.01 -15.86
CA GLU A 22 8.79 -2.94 -15.90
C GLU A 22 7.45 -2.26 -16.27
N GLY A 23 7.35 -0.94 -16.10
CA GLY A 23 6.13 -0.18 -16.31
C GLY A 23 5.09 -0.37 -15.20
N ALA A 24 3.84 -0.02 -15.53
CA ALA A 24 2.73 -0.17 -14.61
C ALA A 24 2.41 -1.66 -14.37
N PRO A 25 2.31 -2.12 -13.10
CA PRO A 25 2.02 -3.53 -12.82
C PRO A 25 0.65 -3.95 -13.36
N SER A 26 0.55 -5.21 -13.78
CA SER A 26 -0.72 -5.77 -14.23
C SER A 26 -1.80 -5.75 -13.14
N ILE A 27 -3.06 -5.86 -13.52
CA ILE A 27 -4.18 -5.94 -12.55
C ILE A 27 -4.02 -7.18 -11.67
N GLU A 28 -3.56 -8.28 -12.22
CA GLU A 28 -3.32 -9.54 -11.51
C GLU A 28 -2.24 -9.37 -10.43
N LEU A 29 -1.14 -8.69 -10.73
CA LEU A 29 -0.08 -8.40 -9.75
C LEU A 29 -0.57 -7.44 -8.66
N ARG A 30 -1.39 -6.43 -9.01
CA ARG A 30 -2.00 -5.54 -8.01
C ARG A 30 -2.94 -6.30 -7.07
N ILE A 31 -3.75 -7.22 -7.59
CA ILE A 31 -4.62 -8.10 -6.79
C ILE A 31 -3.79 -9.05 -5.93
N ASP A 32 -2.68 -9.58 -6.43
CA ASP A 32 -1.76 -10.42 -5.65
C ASP A 32 -1.20 -9.65 -4.45
N ARG A 33 -0.71 -8.41 -4.65
CA ARG A 33 -0.25 -7.54 -3.56
C ARG A 33 -1.34 -7.30 -2.50
N LEU A 34 -2.57 -7.05 -2.93
CA LEU A 34 -3.72 -6.87 -2.05
C LEU A 34 -4.05 -8.14 -1.25
N ASN A 35 -3.98 -9.31 -1.87
CA ASN A 35 -4.20 -10.59 -1.18
C ASN A 35 -3.09 -10.90 -0.18
N ARG A 36 -1.82 -10.65 -0.52
CA ARG A 36 -0.68 -10.78 0.40
C ARG A 36 -0.84 -9.84 1.60
N LEU A 37 -1.24 -8.59 1.39
CA LEU A 37 -1.52 -7.64 2.46
C LEU A 37 -2.65 -8.13 3.37
N LYS A 38 -3.75 -8.63 2.80
CA LYS A 38 -4.88 -9.19 3.57
C LYS A 38 -4.45 -10.38 4.41
N ALA A 39 -3.70 -11.32 3.83
CA ALA A 39 -3.17 -12.48 4.54
C ALA A 39 -2.24 -12.06 5.67
N LEU A 40 -1.28 -11.15 5.41
CA LEU A 40 -0.36 -10.61 6.41
C LEU A 40 -1.13 -10.07 7.63
N ILE A 41 -2.17 -9.26 7.41
CA ILE A 41 -2.95 -8.67 8.49
C ILE A 41 -3.73 -9.74 9.27
N MET A 42 -4.42 -10.63 8.55
CA MET A 42 -5.32 -11.60 9.18
C MET A 42 -4.59 -12.71 9.90
N ASP A 43 -3.48 -13.18 9.37
CA ASP A 43 -2.68 -14.25 9.97
C ASP A 43 -1.95 -13.77 11.23
N ASN A 44 -1.51 -12.50 11.25
CA ASN A 44 -0.75 -11.91 12.34
C ASN A 44 -1.58 -10.96 13.23
N ARG A 45 -2.92 -10.98 13.14
CA ARG A 45 -3.80 -10.04 13.86
C ARG A 45 -3.63 -10.07 15.39
N TYR A 46 -3.30 -11.21 15.97
CA TYR A 46 -3.07 -11.33 17.41
C TYR A 46 -1.68 -10.82 17.81
N ASP A 47 -0.68 -11.00 16.96
CA ASP A 47 0.67 -10.45 17.19
C ASP A 47 0.62 -8.92 17.14
N PHE A 48 -0.17 -8.33 16.25
CA PHE A 48 -0.45 -6.89 16.25
C PHE A 48 -1.13 -6.42 17.53
N VAL A 49 -2.09 -7.21 18.05
CA VAL A 49 -2.74 -6.87 19.34
C VAL A 49 -1.74 -6.85 20.48
N GLU A 50 -0.84 -7.82 20.57
CA GLU A 50 0.19 -7.86 21.62
C GLU A 50 1.23 -6.72 21.44
N ALA A 51 1.63 -6.41 20.22
CA ALA A 51 2.51 -5.28 19.93
C ALA A 51 1.88 -3.96 20.34
N LEU A 52 0.60 -3.74 19.97
CA LEU A 52 -0.16 -2.56 20.37
C LEU A 52 -0.33 -2.46 21.89
N ASN A 53 -0.61 -3.57 22.56
CA ASN A 53 -0.70 -3.60 24.02
C ASN A 53 0.64 -3.23 24.66
N SER A 54 1.75 -3.65 24.09
CA SER A 54 3.10 -3.33 24.57
C SER A 54 3.46 -1.85 24.36
N ASP A 55 3.11 -1.26 23.22
CA ASP A 55 3.37 0.15 22.92
C ASP A 55 2.52 1.11 23.78
N PHE A 56 1.24 0.76 24.01
CA PHE A 56 0.28 1.65 24.69
C PHE A 56 0.04 1.31 26.16
N GLY A 57 0.61 0.26 26.63
CA GLY A 57 0.34 -0.25 27.98
C GLY A 57 -1.09 -0.73 28.12
N ASN A 58 -1.72 -1.53 28.36
CA ASN A 58 -3.11 -1.88 28.69
C ASN A 58 -4.20 -1.53 27.65
N ARG A 59 -3.87 -1.51 26.34
CA ARG A 59 -4.86 -1.33 25.28
C ARG A 59 -5.76 -2.58 25.15
N SER A 60 -7.08 -2.37 25.05
CA SER A 60 -8.04 -3.46 24.92
C SER A 60 -7.79 -4.31 23.67
N LYS A 61 -7.65 -5.64 23.84
CA LYS A 61 -7.46 -6.58 22.74
C LYS A 61 -8.60 -6.54 21.72
N ASN A 62 -9.85 -6.49 22.18
CA ASN A 62 -11.01 -6.41 21.30
C ASN A 62 -11.07 -5.07 20.54
N ALA A 63 -10.72 -3.96 21.21
CA ALA A 63 -10.63 -2.67 20.53
C ALA A 63 -9.55 -2.71 19.46
N SER A 64 -8.35 -3.20 19.75
CA SER A 64 -7.25 -3.31 18.78
C SER A 64 -7.63 -4.16 17.58
N LEU A 65 -8.26 -5.31 17.77
CA LEU A 65 -8.75 -6.14 16.66
C LEU A 65 -9.76 -5.38 15.79
N MET A 66 -10.72 -4.69 16.41
CA MET A 66 -11.78 -3.99 15.68
C MET A 66 -11.27 -2.75 14.96
N THR A 67 -10.40 -1.96 15.58
CA THR A 67 -9.99 -0.65 15.05
C THR A 67 -8.73 -0.70 14.21
N ASP A 68 -7.85 -1.67 14.44
CA ASP A 68 -6.56 -1.75 13.76
C ASP A 68 -6.47 -2.87 12.72
N ALA A 69 -7.09 -4.05 12.96
CA ALA A 69 -6.97 -5.16 12.02
C ALA A 69 -8.20 -5.29 11.10
N TYR A 70 -9.40 -5.42 11.67
CA TYR A 70 -10.59 -5.76 10.88
C TYR A 70 -11.12 -4.62 10.01
N THR A 71 -10.85 -3.37 10.33
CA THR A 71 -11.25 -2.21 9.52
C THR A 71 -10.57 -2.16 8.15
N ILE A 72 -9.38 -2.74 8.01
CA ILE A 72 -8.60 -2.70 6.76
C ILE A 72 -9.15 -3.72 5.73
N VAL A 73 -9.66 -4.86 6.20
CA VAL A 73 -10.10 -5.96 5.33
C VAL A 73 -11.19 -5.53 4.32
N PRO A 74 -12.25 -4.81 4.73
CA PRO A 74 -13.26 -4.32 3.79
C PRO A 74 -12.70 -3.38 2.72
N GLU A 75 -11.68 -2.57 3.05
CA GLU A 75 -11.03 -1.67 2.10
C GLU A 75 -10.26 -2.45 1.03
N ILE A 76 -9.53 -3.48 1.46
CA ILE A 76 -8.81 -4.38 0.55
C ILE A 76 -9.80 -5.13 -0.35
N ASP A 77 -10.86 -5.70 0.22
CA ASP A 77 -11.89 -6.45 -0.54
C ASP A 77 -12.61 -5.53 -1.54
N ASN A 78 -12.90 -4.29 -1.15
CA ASN A 78 -13.47 -3.30 -2.06
C ASN A 78 -12.51 -2.96 -3.21
N ALA A 79 -11.21 -2.81 -2.92
CA ALA A 79 -10.19 -2.57 -3.94
C ALA A 79 -10.10 -3.73 -4.94
N ILE A 80 -9.99 -4.98 -4.46
CA ILE A 80 -9.95 -6.19 -5.29
C ILE A 80 -11.19 -6.28 -6.20
N LYS A 81 -12.37 -6.02 -5.64
CA LYS A 81 -13.64 -6.08 -6.37
C LYS A 81 -13.74 -5.05 -7.49
N ASN A 82 -13.21 -3.86 -7.26
CA ASN A 82 -13.45 -2.71 -8.14
C ASN A 82 -12.25 -2.33 -9.04
N ILE A 83 -11.06 -2.89 -8.82
CA ILE A 83 -9.84 -2.49 -9.53
C ILE A 83 -9.99 -2.52 -11.05
N LYS A 84 -10.63 -3.56 -11.61
CA LYS A 84 -10.88 -3.67 -13.06
C LYS A 84 -11.79 -2.56 -13.59
N LYS A 85 -12.70 -2.04 -12.75
CA LYS A 85 -13.57 -0.92 -13.11
C LYS A 85 -12.80 0.40 -13.02
N TRP A 86 -11.99 0.58 -11.97
CA TRP A 86 -11.25 1.83 -11.73
C TRP A 86 -10.13 2.06 -12.75
N THR A 87 -9.51 1.00 -13.24
CA THR A 87 -8.42 1.07 -14.22
C THR A 87 -8.90 1.07 -15.67
N LYS A 88 -10.23 0.99 -15.88
CA LYS A 88 -10.80 1.01 -17.23
C LYS A 88 -10.61 2.37 -17.87
N VAL A 89 -10.10 2.35 -19.11
CA VAL A 89 -9.99 3.55 -19.95
C VAL A 89 -11.36 4.22 -20.12
N ASP A 90 -11.45 5.50 -19.78
CA ASP A 90 -12.66 6.31 -19.87
C ASP A 90 -12.67 7.06 -21.20
N LYS A 91 -13.54 6.65 -22.13
CA LYS A 91 -13.68 7.26 -23.44
C LYS A 91 -14.34 8.61 -23.32
N ARG A 92 -13.79 9.61 -24.00
CA ARG A 92 -14.28 11.00 -24.04
C ARG A 92 -14.72 11.39 -25.44
N TYR A 93 -15.49 12.47 -25.53
CA TYR A 93 -15.89 13.06 -26.80
C TYR A 93 -14.67 13.58 -27.55
N SER A 94 -14.60 13.28 -28.85
CA SER A 94 -13.60 13.87 -29.76
C SER A 94 -14.25 14.98 -30.57
N ASN A 95 -13.61 16.17 -30.60
CA ASN A 95 -14.15 17.34 -31.27
C ASN A 95 -14.41 17.11 -32.77
N PHE A 96 -15.53 17.65 -33.26
CA PHE A 96 -15.81 17.73 -34.70
C PHE A 96 -14.79 18.67 -35.41
N PRO A 97 -14.26 18.32 -36.58
CA PRO A 97 -14.56 17.11 -37.37
C PRO A 97 -13.62 15.94 -37.10
N MET A 98 -12.68 16.04 -36.16
CA MET A 98 -11.63 15.05 -35.93
C MET A 98 -12.18 13.64 -35.59
N GLY A 99 -13.32 13.58 -34.89
CA GLY A 99 -13.99 12.29 -34.58
C GLY A 99 -14.44 11.55 -35.84
N LEU A 100 -14.83 12.25 -36.90
CA LEU A 100 -15.18 11.64 -38.21
C LEU A 100 -13.96 11.03 -38.92
N PHE A 101 -12.78 11.57 -38.68
CA PHE A 101 -11.51 11.07 -39.23
C PHE A 101 -10.86 10.01 -38.33
N GLY A 102 -11.59 9.48 -37.34
CA GLY A 102 -11.12 8.37 -36.49
C GLY A 102 -10.34 8.81 -35.25
N ALA A 103 -10.29 10.11 -34.90
CA ALA A 103 -9.67 10.57 -33.66
C ALA A 103 -10.42 10.03 -32.45
N LYS A 104 -9.67 9.58 -31.43
CA LYS A 104 -10.21 9.04 -30.17
C LYS A 104 -9.63 9.83 -29.00
N SER A 105 -10.50 10.28 -28.11
CA SER A 105 -10.12 10.92 -26.85
C SER A 105 -10.48 10.02 -25.69
N TYR A 106 -9.58 9.89 -24.71
CA TYR A 106 -9.81 9.07 -23.53
C TYR A 106 -8.96 9.56 -22.34
N VAL A 107 -9.37 9.16 -21.16
CA VAL A 107 -8.60 9.30 -19.91
C VAL A 107 -8.12 7.91 -19.49
N SER A 108 -6.82 7.77 -19.24
CA SER A 108 -6.21 6.60 -18.65
C SER A 108 -5.68 6.98 -17.26
N TYR A 109 -5.94 6.13 -16.28
CA TYR A 109 -5.44 6.30 -14.92
C TYR A 109 -4.17 5.47 -14.76
N GLU A 110 -3.05 6.16 -14.58
CA GLU A 110 -1.73 5.55 -14.47
C GLU A 110 -1.19 5.68 -13.04
N PRO A 111 -0.39 4.71 -12.55
CA PRO A 111 0.28 4.84 -11.26
C PRO A 111 1.30 5.99 -11.28
N LEU A 112 1.49 6.61 -10.12
CA LEU A 112 2.51 7.66 -9.92
C LEU A 112 3.94 7.10 -9.87
N GLY A 113 4.07 5.81 -9.58
CA GLY A 113 5.35 5.13 -9.33
C GLY A 113 5.57 4.90 -7.84
N THR A 114 6.60 5.50 -7.24
CA THR A 114 6.90 5.38 -5.82
C THR A 114 6.14 6.41 -4.99
N VAL A 115 5.40 5.98 -3.98
CA VAL A 115 4.66 6.81 -3.03
C VAL A 115 5.32 6.75 -1.65
N GLY A 116 5.62 7.92 -1.09
CA GLY A 116 6.04 8.05 0.31
C GLY A 116 4.81 8.06 1.23
N MET A 117 4.78 7.22 2.25
CA MET A 117 3.71 7.11 3.23
C MET A 117 4.26 7.29 4.64
N ILE A 118 3.73 8.27 5.38
CA ILE A 118 4.06 8.49 6.79
C ILE A 118 2.80 8.24 7.60
N SER A 119 2.85 7.28 8.54
CA SER A 119 1.69 6.92 9.36
C SER A 119 1.85 7.34 10.81
N PRO A 120 0.76 7.80 11.46
CA PRO A 120 0.78 8.24 12.84
C PRO A 120 0.71 7.08 13.83
N TRP A 121 0.83 7.41 15.12
CA TRP A 121 0.90 6.46 16.23
C TRP A 121 -0.44 6.00 16.80
N ASN A 122 -1.52 6.77 16.61
CA ASN A 122 -2.79 6.56 17.35
C ASN A 122 -3.57 5.30 16.94
N PHE A 123 -3.47 4.89 15.67
CA PHE A 123 -3.95 3.61 15.13
C PHE A 123 -2.88 3.06 14.16
N PRO A 124 -1.72 2.62 14.68
CA PRO A 124 -0.54 2.41 13.84
C PRO A 124 -0.73 1.34 12.77
N ILE A 125 -1.46 0.26 13.06
CA ILE A 125 -1.68 -0.81 12.08
C ILE A 125 -2.70 -0.39 11.02
N ASN A 126 -3.83 0.20 11.45
CA ASN A 126 -4.87 0.66 10.52
C ASN A 126 -4.33 1.76 9.58
N LEU A 127 -3.72 2.80 10.15
CA LEU A 127 -3.23 3.94 9.37
C LEU A 127 -1.91 3.64 8.63
N GLY A 128 -1.21 2.57 9.02
CA GLY A 128 -0.05 2.06 8.30
C GLY A 128 -0.41 1.13 7.14
N PHE A 129 -1.49 0.36 7.23
CA PHE A 129 -1.87 -0.60 6.19
C PHE A 129 -3.12 -0.23 5.40
N GLY A 130 -4.07 0.51 6.00
CA GLY A 130 -5.30 0.91 5.31
C GLY A 130 -5.06 1.63 3.98
N PRO A 131 -4.21 2.68 3.92
CA PRO A 131 -3.91 3.37 2.68
C PRO A 131 -3.30 2.47 1.58
N LEU A 132 -2.63 1.37 1.97
CA LEU A 132 -2.03 0.44 1.00
C LEU A 132 -3.07 -0.20 0.08
N ALA A 133 -4.31 -0.37 0.54
CA ALA A 133 -5.40 -0.89 -0.30
C ALA A 133 -5.57 -0.05 -1.58
N SER A 134 -5.58 1.28 -1.44
CA SER A 134 -5.69 2.20 -2.57
C SER A 134 -4.38 2.36 -3.34
N ILE A 135 -3.24 2.39 -2.64
CA ILE A 135 -1.92 2.58 -3.24
C ILE A 135 -1.56 1.39 -4.15
N PHE A 136 -1.77 0.15 -3.67
CA PHE A 136 -1.53 -1.05 -4.47
C PHE A 136 -2.56 -1.21 -5.59
N ALA A 137 -3.83 -0.88 -5.35
CA ALA A 137 -4.84 -0.89 -6.41
C ALA A 137 -4.50 0.08 -7.54
N ALA A 138 -3.95 1.25 -7.22
CA ALA A 138 -3.47 2.20 -8.21
C ALA A 138 -2.19 1.74 -8.95
N GLY A 139 -1.49 0.72 -8.43
CA GLY A 139 -0.28 0.16 -9.04
C GLY A 139 1.02 0.83 -8.61
N ASN A 140 1.01 1.53 -7.48
CA ASN A 140 2.19 2.20 -6.95
C ASN A 140 3.06 1.25 -6.11
N GLN A 141 4.32 1.64 -5.97
CA GLN A 141 5.30 1.14 -5.01
C GLN A 141 5.29 2.05 -3.78
N VAL A 142 5.75 1.57 -2.64
CA VAL A 142 5.63 2.30 -1.37
C VAL A 142 6.92 2.35 -0.59
N MET A 143 7.24 3.52 -0.07
CA MET A 143 8.21 3.75 0.99
C MET A 143 7.45 4.20 2.24
N HIS A 144 7.41 3.37 3.28
CA HIS A 144 6.63 3.61 4.48
C HIS A 144 7.51 3.97 5.68
N LYS A 145 7.16 5.07 6.36
CA LYS A 145 7.73 5.48 7.65
C LYS A 145 6.63 5.46 8.71
N PRO A 146 6.54 4.39 9.53
CA PRO A 146 5.65 4.38 10.69
C PRO A 146 6.16 5.33 11.78
N SER A 147 5.28 5.65 12.73
CA SER A 147 5.63 6.53 13.86
C SER A 147 6.64 5.87 14.81
N GLU A 148 7.61 6.64 15.26
CA GLU A 148 8.55 6.28 16.31
C GLU A 148 7.93 6.17 17.72
N LEU A 149 6.70 6.67 17.89
CA LEU A 149 5.95 6.61 19.15
C LEU A 149 5.26 5.24 19.38
N SER A 150 5.28 4.36 18.39
CA SER A 150 4.80 2.96 18.49
C SER A 150 5.86 1.98 17.97
N PRO A 151 7.03 1.90 18.62
CA PRO A 151 8.20 1.22 18.07
C PRO A 151 8.02 -0.29 17.93
N ILE A 152 7.29 -0.95 18.84
CA ILE A 152 7.09 -2.40 18.81
C ILE A 152 6.16 -2.78 17.65
N SER A 153 5.06 -2.05 17.49
CA SER A 153 4.17 -2.20 16.34
C SER A 153 4.87 -1.91 15.02
N ALA A 154 5.68 -0.85 14.96
CA ALA A 154 6.45 -0.48 13.78
C ALA A 154 7.47 -1.55 13.38
N ALA A 155 8.20 -2.12 14.36
CA ALA A 155 9.15 -3.20 14.13
C ALA A 155 8.47 -4.47 13.61
N LEU A 156 7.31 -4.84 14.19
CA LEU A 156 6.53 -5.98 13.72
C LEU A 156 6.01 -5.76 12.30
N MET A 157 5.48 -4.56 12.00
CA MET A 157 5.04 -4.21 10.64
C MET A 157 6.17 -4.38 9.64
N LYS A 158 7.37 -3.85 9.96
CA LYS A 158 8.54 -3.99 9.10
C LYS A 158 8.91 -5.46 8.86
N ASP A 159 9.07 -6.25 9.92
CA ASP A 159 9.45 -7.68 9.83
C ASP A 159 8.48 -8.49 8.95
N LEU A 160 7.18 -8.26 9.11
CA LEU A 160 6.15 -8.94 8.34
C LEU A 160 6.11 -8.46 6.88
N CYS A 161 6.31 -7.18 6.65
CA CYS A 161 6.35 -6.61 5.28
C CYS A 161 7.58 -7.07 4.51
N ASP A 162 8.75 -7.09 5.13
CA ASP A 162 9.99 -7.58 4.51
C ASP A 162 9.90 -9.07 4.11
N LYS A 163 9.02 -9.85 4.77
CA LYS A 163 8.74 -11.26 4.41
C LYS A 163 7.70 -11.40 3.30
N ALA A 164 6.74 -10.47 3.23
CA ALA A 164 5.60 -10.58 2.34
C ALA A 164 5.81 -9.86 0.98
N PHE A 165 6.70 -8.87 0.93
CA PHE A 165 6.90 -8.01 -0.24
C PHE A 165 8.39 -7.87 -0.56
N ASP A 166 8.69 -7.76 -1.85
CA ASP A 166 10.01 -7.31 -2.29
C ASP A 166 10.18 -5.81 -1.97
N GLU A 167 11.42 -5.36 -1.70
CA GLU A 167 11.69 -3.96 -1.37
C GLU A 167 11.36 -3.00 -2.53
N THR A 168 11.31 -3.52 -3.77
CA THR A 168 10.83 -2.75 -4.92
C THR A 168 9.32 -2.58 -4.95
N GLU A 169 8.56 -3.37 -4.18
CA GLU A 169 7.10 -3.22 -4.02
C GLU A 169 6.76 -2.36 -2.81
N PHE A 170 7.37 -2.70 -1.66
CA PHE A 170 7.08 -2.05 -0.38
C PHE A 170 8.30 -2.12 0.54
N ALA A 171 8.75 -0.98 1.02
CA ALA A 171 9.85 -0.86 1.97
C ALA A 171 9.45 -0.07 3.20
N THR A 172 9.75 -0.57 4.41
CA THR A 172 9.48 0.10 5.68
C THR A 172 10.77 0.56 6.35
N PHE A 173 10.77 1.80 6.82
CA PHE A 173 11.86 2.47 7.54
C PHE A 173 11.45 2.78 8.98
N LEU A 174 12.23 2.39 9.99
CA LEU A 174 11.95 2.62 11.41
C LEU A 174 12.54 3.93 11.92
#